data_6b7e51cccf2e41219b63a4a223e73b38
#
_entry.id   6b7e51cccf2e41219b63a4a223e73b38
#
_cell.length_a   1.000
_cell.length_b   1.000
_cell.length_c   1.000
_cell.angle_alpha   90.00
_cell.angle_beta   90.00
_cell.angle_gamma   90.00
#
_symmetry.space_group_name_H-M   'P 1'
#
loop_
_entity.id
_entity.type
_entity.pdbx_description
1 polymer ?
#
loop_
_entity_poly.entity_id
_entity_poly.type
_entity_poly.pdbx_seq_one_letter_code
_entity_poly.pdbx_strand_id
1 'polypeptide(L)'
;GRPQAWLQPGTRITLPAPGISPAVNSQQLLSGSFNGKTQSLLVMLNADDQKITLAGLSSVGIRLFLVTYDAQGLRAEQSIVVPQLPPASQVLADVMLSHWPISAWQPQLPAGWTLRDNGDKRELRNASGKLVTEITYLNRQGKRVPISIEQHVFKYHITIQYLGD
;
A
#
# COMPACT_ATOMS: atom_id res chain seq x y z
N GLY A 1 -1.23 -4.94 19.47
CA GLY A 1 -0.05 -4.23 18.97
C GLY A 1 -0.21 -3.76 17.55
N ARG A 2 0.77 -3.03 17.05
CA ARG A 2 0.74 -2.56 15.66
C ARG A 2 0.96 -3.74 14.72
N PRO A 3 0.33 -3.71 13.53
CA PRO A 3 0.47 -4.78 12.55
C PRO A 3 1.89 -4.84 11.99
N GLN A 4 2.26 -6.02 11.54
CA GLN A 4 3.57 -6.29 10.92
C GLN A 4 3.38 -6.75 9.49
N ALA A 5 4.38 -6.48 8.66
CA ALA A 5 4.37 -6.87 7.26
C ALA A 5 5.78 -7.29 6.82
N TRP A 6 5.82 -8.08 5.75
CA TRP A 6 7.07 -8.52 5.15
C TRP A 6 7.51 -7.53 4.08
N LEU A 7 8.76 -7.06 4.18
CA LEU A 7 9.37 -6.25 3.12
C LEU A 7 10.04 -7.12 2.06
N GLN A 8 10.55 -8.25 2.47
CA GLN A 8 11.09 -9.32 1.63
C GLN A 8 11.05 -10.62 2.43
N PRO A 9 11.28 -11.77 1.83
CA PRO A 9 11.36 -13.01 2.60
C PRO A 9 12.38 -12.90 3.73
N GLY A 10 11.98 -13.28 4.94
CA GLY A 10 12.83 -13.22 6.12
C GLY A 10 12.92 -11.86 6.81
N THR A 11 12.35 -10.79 6.25
CA THR A 11 12.40 -9.44 6.83
C THR A 11 11.01 -8.93 7.10
N ARG A 12 10.61 -8.93 8.36
CA ARG A 12 9.31 -8.45 8.83
C ARG A 12 9.50 -7.21 9.68
N ILE A 13 8.69 -6.20 9.46
CA ILE A 13 8.74 -4.93 10.19
C ILE A 13 7.38 -4.58 10.76
N THR A 14 7.38 -3.71 11.77
CA THR A 14 6.15 -3.11 12.29
C THR A 14 5.78 -1.91 11.43
N LEU A 15 4.51 -1.81 11.03
CA LEU A 15 4.03 -0.69 10.23
C LEU A 15 4.08 0.62 11.03
N PRO A 16 4.20 1.77 10.35
CA PRO A 16 4.03 3.06 11.00
C PRO A 16 2.65 3.20 11.65
N ALA A 17 2.50 4.20 12.50
CA ALA A 17 1.20 4.55 13.06
C ALA A 17 0.20 4.96 11.96
N PRO A 18 -1.11 4.79 12.18
CA PRO A 18 -2.10 4.91 11.09
C PRO A 18 -2.43 6.35 10.67
N GLY A 19 -1.97 7.37 11.37
CA GLY A 19 -2.35 8.76 11.06
C GLY A 19 -1.57 9.36 9.89
N ILE A 20 -2.27 10.15 9.06
CA ILE A 20 -1.67 10.93 8.00
C ILE A 20 -2.37 12.28 7.87
N SER A 21 -1.61 13.33 7.53
CA SER A 21 -2.14 14.66 7.25
C SER A 21 -1.35 15.27 6.09
N PRO A 22 -2.01 15.87 5.09
CA PRO A 22 -3.46 15.97 4.93
C PRO A 22 -4.12 14.62 4.64
N ALA A 23 -5.44 14.57 4.80
CA ALA A 23 -6.21 13.34 4.57
C ALA A 23 -6.10 12.88 3.11
N VAL A 24 -6.17 11.57 2.90
CA VAL A 24 -6.18 10.93 1.59
C VAL A 24 -7.53 10.25 1.40
N ASN A 25 -8.23 10.62 0.33
CA ASN A 25 -9.51 10.02 -0.02
C ASN A 25 -9.52 9.78 -1.52
N SER A 26 -9.66 8.54 -1.94
CA SER A 26 -9.66 8.22 -3.36
C SER A 26 -10.47 6.96 -3.67
N GLN A 27 -11.00 6.95 -4.88
CA GLN A 27 -11.57 5.76 -5.51
C GLN A 27 -10.61 5.32 -6.59
N GLN A 28 -10.27 4.04 -6.60
CA GLN A 28 -9.20 3.51 -7.44
C GLN A 28 -9.65 2.23 -8.11
N LEU A 29 -9.18 2.04 -9.35
CA LEU A 29 -9.14 0.72 -9.96
C LEU A 29 -7.70 0.22 -9.81
N LEU A 30 -7.52 -0.82 -9.01
CA LEU A 30 -6.24 -1.49 -8.85
C LEU A 30 -6.18 -2.68 -9.78
N SER A 31 -5.08 -2.83 -10.50
CA SER A 31 -4.81 -4.01 -11.31
C SER A 31 -3.50 -4.60 -10.85
N GLY A 32 -3.54 -5.83 -10.36
CA GLY A 32 -2.37 -6.54 -9.86
C GLY A 32 -1.98 -7.68 -10.78
N SER A 33 -0.68 -7.84 -11.02
CA SER A 33 -0.12 -8.93 -11.83
C SER A 33 0.87 -9.73 -11.01
N PHE A 34 0.67 -11.04 -11.00
CA PHE A 34 1.54 -11.99 -10.33
C PHE A 34 1.51 -13.32 -11.09
N ASN A 35 2.69 -13.87 -11.41
CA ASN A 35 2.82 -15.13 -12.17
C ASN A 35 2.03 -15.11 -13.49
N GLY A 36 2.05 -13.99 -14.21
CA GLY A 36 1.36 -13.86 -15.49
C GLY A 36 -0.16 -13.73 -15.41
N LYS A 37 -0.72 -13.69 -14.20
CA LYS A 37 -2.15 -13.49 -13.98
C LYS A 37 -2.42 -12.08 -13.52
N THR A 38 -3.47 -11.46 -14.09
CA THR A 38 -3.88 -10.10 -13.74
C THR A 38 -5.28 -10.14 -13.13
N GLN A 39 -5.44 -9.41 -12.04
CA GLN A 39 -6.71 -9.27 -11.34
C GLN A 39 -6.97 -7.81 -11.04
N SER A 40 -8.20 -7.35 -11.24
CA SER A 40 -8.59 -5.96 -11.00
C SER A 40 -9.63 -5.88 -9.90
N LEU A 41 -9.60 -4.77 -9.16
CA LEU A 41 -10.45 -4.55 -8.00
C LEU A 41 -10.72 -3.06 -7.86
N LEU A 42 -11.97 -2.70 -7.56
CA LEU A 42 -12.30 -1.33 -7.16
C LEU A 42 -11.95 -1.16 -5.68
N VAL A 43 -11.29 -0.07 -5.36
CA VAL A 43 -10.83 0.19 -3.98
C VAL A 43 -11.21 1.61 -3.59
N MET A 44 -11.75 1.74 -2.39
CA MET A 44 -11.95 3.04 -1.75
C MET A 44 -10.93 3.15 -0.62
N LEU A 45 -10.04 4.13 -0.73
CA LEU A 45 -9.04 4.44 0.29
C LEU A 45 -9.42 5.74 0.98
N ASN A 46 -9.56 5.68 2.31
CA ASN A 46 -9.80 6.85 3.15
C ASN A 46 -8.83 6.80 4.32
N ALA A 47 -8.04 7.86 4.48
CA ALA A 47 -7.09 7.97 5.57
C ALA A 47 -7.07 9.40 6.10
N ASP A 48 -7.04 9.54 7.41
CA ASP A 48 -6.96 10.83 8.09
C ASP A 48 -5.89 10.77 9.19
N ASP A 49 -5.92 11.72 10.10
CA ASP A 49 -4.93 11.79 11.17
C ASP A 49 -5.07 10.69 12.24
N GLN A 50 -6.09 9.83 12.12
CA GLN A 50 -6.35 8.79 13.12
C GLN A 50 -6.42 7.38 12.56
N LYS A 51 -6.88 7.21 11.31
CA LYS A 51 -7.17 5.87 10.79
C LYS A 51 -7.04 5.77 9.29
N ILE A 52 -6.88 4.52 8.85
CA ILE A 52 -6.96 4.12 7.45
C ILE A 52 -8.13 3.18 7.29
N THR A 53 -8.96 3.41 6.28
CA THR A 53 -10.01 2.49 5.86
C THR A 53 -9.80 2.16 4.39
N LEU A 54 -9.78 0.87 4.08
CA LEU A 54 -9.61 0.37 2.73
C LEU A 54 -10.72 -0.63 2.43
N ALA A 55 -11.60 -0.28 1.49
CA ALA A 55 -12.71 -1.14 1.08
C ALA A 55 -12.46 -1.64 -0.34
N GLY A 56 -12.57 -2.96 -0.54
CA GLY A 56 -12.52 -3.57 -1.86
C GLY A 56 -13.92 -3.87 -2.36
N LEU A 57 -14.19 -3.51 -3.61
CA LEU A 57 -15.50 -3.67 -4.23
C LEU A 57 -15.37 -4.47 -5.52
N SER A 58 -16.38 -5.27 -5.82
CA SER A 58 -16.51 -5.91 -7.14
C SER A 58 -16.89 -4.87 -8.20
N SER A 59 -16.84 -5.26 -9.48
CA SER A 59 -17.22 -4.39 -10.59
C SER A 59 -18.69 -3.94 -10.54
N VAL A 60 -19.54 -4.64 -9.79
CA VAL A 60 -20.95 -4.28 -9.60
C VAL A 60 -21.21 -3.60 -8.25
N GLY A 61 -20.14 -3.22 -7.52
CA GLY A 61 -20.24 -2.44 -6.30
C GLY A 61 -20.50 -3.25 -5.03
N ILE A 62 -20.38 -4.58 -5.07
CA ILE A 62 -20.50 -5.40 -3.88
C ILE A 62 -19.22 -5.32 -3.06
N ARG A 63 -19.34 -5.02 -1.77
CA ARG A 63 -18.17 -4.97 -0.89
C ARG A 63 -17.62 -6.37 -0.65
N LEU A 64 -16.35 -6.57 -1.00
CA LEU A 64 -15.67 -7.85 -0.86
C LEU A 64 -14.91 -7.92 0.46
N PHE A 65 -14.31 -6.82 0.87
CA PHE A 65 -13.57 -6.74 2.14
C PHE A 65 -13.54 -5.31 2.67
N LEU A 66 -13.26 -5.18 3.95
CA LEU A 66 -13.02 -3.90 4.61
C LEU A 66 -11.85 -4.08 5.56
N VAL A 67 -10.84 -3.22 5.42
CA VAL A 67 -9.69 -3.16 6.32
C VAL A 67 -9.71 -1.82 7.05
N THR A 68 -9.58 -1.85 8.35
CA THR A 68 -9.48 -0.65 9.19
C THR A 68 -8.25 -0.76 10.07
N TYR A 69 -7.42 0.29 10.08
CA TYR A 69 -6.26 0.37 10.95
C TYR A 69 -6.29 1.69 11.70
N ASP A 70 -6.34 1.64 13.02
CA ASP A 70 -6.37 2.79 13.91
C ASP A 70 -5.58 2.49 15.20
N ALA A 71 -5.72 3.34 16.20
CA ALA A 71 -5.00 3.16 17.48
C ALA A 71 -5.34 1.85 18.20
N GLN A 72 -6.47 1.24 17.87
CA GLN A 72 -6.88 -0.05 18.43
C GLN A 72 -6.34 -1.25 17.65
N GLY A 73 -5.61 -1.00 16.58
CA GLY A 73 -4.99 -2.04 15.77
C GLY A 73 -5.67 -2.25 14.41
N LEU A 74 -5.32 -3.36 13.80
CA LEU A 74 -5.80 -3.75 12.47
C LEU A 74 -7.02 -4.68 12.61
N ARG A 75 -8.07 -4.34 11.88
CA ARG A 75 -9.27 -5.17 11.76
C ARG A 75 -9.56 -5.40 10.28
N ALA A 76 -9.80 -6.63 9.92
CA ALA A 76 -10.13 -6.99 8.54
C ALA A 76 -11.41 -7.82 8.52
N GLU A 77 -12.37 -7.41 7.68
CA GLU A 77 -13.60 -8.12 7.45
C GLU A 77 -13.62 -8.54 5.99
N GLN A 78 -13.90 -9.81 5.73
CA GLN A 78 -13.97 -10.35 4.38
C GLN A 78 -15.34 -10.98 4.18
N SER A 79 -16.15 -10.38 3.30
CA SER A 79 -17.52 -10.83 3.03
C SER A 79 -17.55 -12.00 2.04
N ILE A 80 -16.58 -12.01 1.12
CA ILE A 80 -16.44 -13.02 0.07
C ILE A 80 -14.97 -13.38 -0.02
N VAL A 81 -14.67 -14.66 -0.17
CA VAL A 81 -13.29 -15.11 -0.38
C VAL A 81 -12.82 -14.62 -1.75
N VAL A 82 -11.80 -13.75 -1.74
CA VAL A 82 -11.17 -13.25 -2.96
C VAL A 82 -9.90 -14.08 -3.17
N PRO A 83 -9.82 -14.90 -4.23
CA PRO A 83 -8.63 -15.70 -4.49
C PRO A 83 -7.40 -14.81 -4.64
N GLN A 84 -6.29 -15.20 -4.03
CA GLN A 84 -4.99 -14.53 -4.16
C GLN A 84 -4.93 -13.13 -3.57
N LEU A 85 -5.91 -12.74 -2.73
CA LEU A 85 -5.80 -11.49 -2.00
C LEU A 85 -4.72 -11.65 -0.91
N PRO A 86 -3.70 -10.76 -0.87
CA PRO A 86 -2.68 -10.81 0.18
C PRO A 86 -3.29 -10.56 1.57
N PRO A 87 -2.60 -10.92 2.65
CA PRO A 87 -3.04 -10.54 3.99
C PRO A 87 -3.23 -9.03 4.12
N ALA A 88 -4.18 -8.63 4.96
CA ALA A 88 -4.53 -7.21 5.14
C ALA A 88 -3.33 -6.35 5.54
N SER A 89 -2.45 -6.86 6.40
CA SER A 89 -1.24 -6.14 6.80
C SER A 89 -0.29 -5.89 5.62
N GLN A 90 -0.25 -6.80 4.66
CA GLN A 90 0.60 -6.67 3.48
C GLN A 90 0.03 -5.63 2.50
N VAL A 91 -1.29 -5.61 2.34
CA VAL A 91 -1.97 -4.58 1.54
C VAL A 91 -1.76 -3.20 2.15
N LEU A 92 -1.90 -3.09 3.48
CA LEU A 92 -1.64 -1.85 4.20
C LEU A 92 -0.20 -1.38 4.04
N ALA A 93 0.77 -2.29 4.07
CA ALA A 93 2.17 -1.93 3.90
C ALA A 93 2.39 -1.22 2.57
N ASP A 94 1.81 -1.73 1.48
CA ASP A 94 1.93 -1.09 0.17
C ASP A 94 1.25 0.28 0.13
N VAL A 95 0.06 0.42 0.73
CA VAL A 95 -0.63 1.70 0.81
C VAL A 95 0.19 2.71 1.62
N MET A 96 0.69 2.32 2.78
CA MET A 96 1.44 3.21 3.65
C MET A 96 2.81 3.55 3.06
N LEU A 97 3.47 2.60 2.39
CA LEU A 97 4.73 2.86 1.71
C LEU A 97 4.54 3.90 0.60
N SER A 98 3.40 3.87 -0.06
CA SER A 98 3.07 4.79 -1.15
C SER A 98 2.71 6.20 -0.67
N HIS A 99 2.05 6.33 0.47
CA HIS A 99 1.44 7.59 0.91
C HIS A 99 2.10 8.23 2.13
N TRP A 100 2.66 7.45 3.05
CA TRP A 100 3.21 8.01 4.29
C TRP A 100 4.57 8.68 4.03
N PRO A 101 4.91 9.71 4.80
CA PRO A 101 6.22 10.36 4.63
C PRO A 101 7.36 9.41 5.01
N ILE A 102 8.51 9.63 4.40
CA ILE A 102 9.70 8.82 4.68
C ILE A 102 10.04 8.84 6.17
N SER A 103 9.83 9.98 6.84
CA SER A 103 10.10 10.12 8.27
C SER A 103 9.29 9.16 9.14
N ALA A 104 8.10 8.76 8.69
CA ALA A 104 7.28 7.76 9.40
C ALA A 104 7.83 6.35 9.22
N TRP A 105 8.50 6.08 8.09
CA TRP A 105 9.04 4.78 7.78
C TRP A 105 10.43 4.53 8.35
N GLN A 106 11.28 5.56 8.42
CA GLN A 106 12.67 5.39 8.83
C GLN A 106 12.84 4.65 10.15
N PRO A 107 12.07 4.96 11.22
CA PRO A 107 12.20 4.22 12.48
C PRO A 107 11.82 2.75 12.39
N GLN A 108 11.05 2.37 11.36
CA GLN A 108 10.57 1.00 11.19
C GLN A 108 11.49 0.15 10.32
N LEU A 109 12.37 0.77 9.55
CA LEU A 109 13.23 0.03 8.63
C LEU A 109 14.39 -0.64 9.37
N PRO A 110 14.76 -1.86 8.96
CA PRO A 110 15.95 -2.49 9.52
C PRO A 110 17.23 -1.70 9.20
N ALA A 111 18.28 -1.96 9.96
CA ALA A 111 19.57 -1.29 9.75
C ALA A 111 20.05 -1.46 8.31
N GLY A 112 20.50 -0.36 7.70
CA GLY A 112 21.04 -0.35 6.35
C GLY A 112 20.01 -0.25 5.23
N TRP A 113 18.73 -0.40 5.53
CA TRP A 113 17.68 -0.17 4.54
C TRP A 113 17.47 1.31 4.31
N THR A 114 17.08 1.68 3.09
CA THR A 114 16.79 3.07 2.72
C THR A 114 15.47 3.17 2.00
N LEU A 115 14.74 4.25 2.28
CA LEU A 115 13.56 4.67 1.52
C LEU A 115 13.81 6.08 1.05
N ARG A 116 13.80 6.31 -0.27
CA ARG A 116 14.16 7.60 -0.85
C ARG A 116 13.22 7.98 -1.98
N ASP A 117 12.91 9.27 -2.05
CA ASP A 117 12.25 9.86 -3.20
C ASP A 117 13.30 10.32 -4.20
N ASN A 118 13.10 9.96 -5.46
CA ASN A 118 14.00 10.31 -6.57
C ASN A 118 13.14 10.66 -7.79
N GLY A 119 12.88 11.96 -7.98
CA GLY A 119 12.01 12.41 -9.06
C GLY A 119 10.58 11.90 -8.89
N ASP A 120 10.06 11.22 -9.90
CA ASP A 120 8.72 10.66 -9.88
C ASP A 120 8.66 9.27 -9.24
N LYS A 121 9.72 8.84 -8.56
CA LYS A 121 9.80 7.52 -7.97
C LYS A 121 10.11 7.58 -6.48
N ARG A 122 9.67 6.54 -5.79
CA ARG A 122 10.10 6.24 -4.42
C ARG A 122 10.70 4.84 -4.42
N GLU A 123 11.88 4.69 -3.83
CA GLU A 123 12.65 3.46 -3.88
C GLU A 123 12.95 2.95 -2.48
N LEU A 124 12.56 1.70 -2.22
CA LEU A 124 12.94 0.97 -1.02
C LEU A 124 14.07 0.01 -1.39
N ARG A 125 15.24 0.18 -0.74
CA ARG A 125 16.39 -0.70 -0.95
C ARG A 125 16.75 -1.39 0.36
N ASN A 126 17.16 -2.66 0.24
CA ASN A 126 17.61 -3.42 1.41
C ASN A 126 19.07 -3.07 1.77
N ALA A 127 19.59 -3.72 2.82
CA ALA A 127 20.92 -3.42 3.34
C ALA A 127 22.04 -3.70 2.34
N SER A 128 21.82 -4.58 1.36
CA SER A 128 22.81 -4.84 0.29
C SER A 128 22.66 -3.87 -0.89
N GLY A 129 21.73 -2.91 -0.82
CA GLY A 129 21.49 -1.94 -1.89
C GLY A 129 20.56 -2.43 -2.98
N LYS A 130 19.98 -3.62 -2.85
CA LYS A 130 19.04 -4.15 -3.83
C LYS A 130 17.72 -3.39 -3.78
N LEU A 131 17.19 -3.04 -4.94
CA LEU A 131 15.86 -2.42 -5.05
C LEU A 131 14.80 -3.48 -4.74
N VAL A 132 14.04 -3.25 -3.68
CA VAL A 132 12.99 -4.16 -3.22
C VAL A 132 11.64 -3.72 -3.74
N THR A 133 11.30 -2.45 -3.57
CA THR A 133 10.03 -1.87 -4.03
C THR A 133 10.30 -0.55 -4.71
N GLU A 134 9.64 -0.35 -5.84
CA GLU A 134 9.68 0.93 -6.55
C GLU A 134 8.26 1.41 -6.79
N ILE A 135 7.97 2.64 -6.40
CA ILE A 135 6.67 3.27 -6.55
C ILE A 135 6.83 4.44 -7.51
N THR A 136 5.99 4.49 -8.54
CA THR A 136 5.97 5.59 -9.50
C THR A 136 4.79 6.50 -9.20
N TYR A 137 5.03 7.81 -9.27
CA TYR A 137 4.06 8.85 -8.95
C TYR A 137 3.76 9.70 -10.17
N LEU A 138 2.60 10.32 -10.13
CA LEU A 138 2.16 11.30 -11.13
C LEU A 138 1.60 12.50 -10.38
N ASN A 139 1.76 13.69 -10.97
CA ASN A 139 1.07 14.88 -10.46
C ASN A 139 -0.37 14.85 -10.98
N ARG A 140 -1.33 14.83 -10.07
CA ARG A 140 -2.75 14.85 -10.38
C ARG A 140 -3.40 15.97 -9.58
N GLN A 141 -3.82 17.01 -10.27
CA GLN A 141 -4.47 18.18 -9.62
C GLN A 141 -3.60 18.80 -8.52
N GLY A 142 -2.30 18.92 -8.78
CA GLY A 142 -1.34 19.50 -7.82
C GLY A 142 -0.88 18.56 -6.73
N LYS A 143 -1.32 17.30 -6.73
CA LYS A 143 -0.92 16.30 -5.74
C LYS A 143 -0.08 15.23 -6.38
N ARG A 144 0.95 14.78 -5.65
CA ARG A 144 1.79 13.65 -6.05
C ARG A 144 1.09 12.37 -5.63
N VAL A 145 0.60 11.59 -6.60
CA VAL A 145 -0.18 10.39 -6.33
C VAL A 145 0.51 9.15 -6.91
N PRO A 146 0.51 8.02 -6.19
CA PRO A 146 1.11 6.78 -6.71
C PRO A 146 0.26 6.22 -7.84
N ILE A 147 0.92 5.76 -8.91
CA ILE A 147 0.24 5.14 -10.06
C ILE A 147 0.71 3.71 -10.32
N SER A 148 1.85 3.30 -9.77
CA SER A 148 2.30 1.91 -9.88
C SER A 148 3.21 1.53 -8.72
N ILE A 149 3.17 0.25 -8.38
CA ILE A 149 4.05 -0.36 -7.39
C ILE A 149 4.66 -1.58 -8.05
N GLU A 150 6.00 -1.61 -8.10
CA GLU A 150 6.75 -2.76 -8.56
C GLU A 150 7.46 -3.40 -7.38
N GLN A 151 7.11 -4.63 -7.06
CA GLN A 151 7.73 -5.39 -5.99
C GLN A 151 8.69 -6.41 -6.61
N HIS A 152 9.98 -6.12 -6.53
CA HIS A 152 11.00 -6.87 -7.25
C HIS A 152 11.35 -8.20 -6.59
N VAL A 153 11.08 -8.35 -5.30
CA VAL A 153 11.45 -9.57 -4.56
C VAL A 153 10.31 -10.57 -4.53
N PHE A 154 9.10 -10.11 -4.17
CA PHE A 154 7.90 -10.97 -4.21
C PHE A 154 7.33 -11.11 -5.62
N LYS A 155 7.83 -10.33 -6.59
CA LYS A 155 7.50 -10.45 -8.02
C LYS A 155 6.03 -10.17 -8.32
N TYR A 156 5.52 -9.04 -7.83
CA TYR A 156 4.20 -8.57 -8.24
C TYR A 156 4.27 -7.11 -8.69
N HIS A 157 3.28 -6.73 -9.48
CA HIS A 157 3.14 -5.39 -10.02
C HIS A 157 1.69 -4.92 -9.83
N ILE A 158 1.53 -3.69 -9.36
CA ILE A 158 0.21 -3.09 -9.17
C ILE A 158 0.18 -1.78 -9.96
N THR A 159 -0.89 -1.58 -10.73
CA THR A 159 -1.20 -0.29 -11.32
C THR A 159 -2.42 0.31 -10.64
N ILE A 160 -2.43 1.62 -10.50
CA ILE A 160 -3.48 2.36 -9.81
C ILE A 160 -4.06 3.38 -10.79
N GLN A 161 -5.35 3.23 -11.09
CA GLN A 161 -6.09 4.20 -11.89
C GLN A 161 -7.09 4.91 -10.99
N TYR A 162 -7.06 6.23 -10.97
CA TYR A 162 -7.96 7.03 -10.14
C TYR A 162 -9.28 7.23 -10.86
N LEU A 163 -10.37 7.06 -10.11
CA LEU A 163 -11.74 7.23 -10.61
C LEU A 163 -12.33 8.50 -10.02
N GLY A 164 -13.19 9.16 -10.81
CA GLY A 164 -13.78 10.42 -10.42
C GLY A 164 -12.83 11.60 -10.62
N ASP A 165 -13.09 12.68 -9.90
CA ASP A 165 -12.36 13.96 -10.07
C ASP A 165 -11.04 14.02 -9.32
#